data_1ea028ff9046b93bf9a608a7a4b1c31c
#
_entry.id   1ea028ff9046b93bf9a608a7a4b1c31c
#
_cell.length_a   1.000
_cell.length_b   1.000
_cell.length_c   1.000
_cell.angle_alpha   90.00
_cell.angle_beta   90.00
_cell.angle_gamma   90.00
#
_symmetry.space_group_name_H-M   'P 1'
#
loop_
_entity.id
_entity.type
_entity.pdbx_description
1 polymer ?
#
loop_
_entity_poly.entity_id
_entity_poly.type
_entity_poly.pdbx_seq_one_letter_code
_entity_poly.pdbx_strand_id
1 'polypeptide(L)'
;MKIDADWNGLYELLNDLIRQADAAGLEASLSEHIDNLIPADRGAAFFEYSNNAPHCIRWPEYAARLVPDFNARYGKVCPVPFHLGNMMLGPISWSHYRHTEYDTDFNKPLHIGHSMGCGFRLMHENVVHILALNRSRASKGFSQRDMRNFNQLTGLFAALYHRIENTAKCIENQIREVNMRPGMIPLSPREFEICILLCRHCSAREIAKSLGISPRTVERHCMHVYYKMNVSNRNELLNLILSSGS
;
A
#
# COMPACT_ATOMS: atom_id res chain seq x y z
N MET A 1 28.39 13.08 8.15
CA MET A 1 27.76 11.98 7.36
C MET A 1 27.22 12.61 6.08
N LYS A 2 27.98 12.54 4.96
CA LYS A 2 27.50 13.05 3.67
C LYS A 2 26.52 12.02 3.11
N ILE A 3 25.26 12.38 3.09
CA ILE A 3 24.25 11.69 2.27
C ILE A 3 24.51 12.21 0.85
N ASP A 4 25.21 11.40 0.03
CA ASP A 4 25.27 11.61 -1.42
C ASP A 4 23.93 11.13 -2.03
N ALA A 5 22.84 11.69 -1.57
CA ALA A 5 21.53 11.46 -2.15
C ALA A 5 21.27 12.54 -3.19
N ASP A 6 20.63 12.18 -4.28
CA ASP A 6 19.98 13.17 -5.11
C ASP A 6 18.88 13.83 -4.28
N TRP A 7 19.20 14.96 -3.70
CA TRP A 7 18.30 15.70 -2.81
C TRP A 7 17.03 16.16 -3.52
N ASN A 8 17.09 16.40 -4.83
CA ASN A 8 15.93 16.79 -5.61
C ASN A 8 14.98 15.59 -5.77
N GLY A 9 15.48 14.42 -6.14
CA GLY A 9 14.67 13.21 -6.26
C GLY A 9 14.07 12.79 -4.92
N LEU A 10 14.81 12.92 -3.81
CA LEU A 10 14.28 12.66 -2.47
C LEU A 10 13.18 13.67 -2.09
N TYR A 11 13.36 14.95 -2.38
CA TYR A 11 12.39 15.98 -2.08
C TYR A 11 11.08 15.78 -2.87
N GLU A 12 11.17 15.46 -4.16
CA GLU A 12 10.02 15.15 -5.00
C GLU A 12 9.26 13.92 -4.47
N LEU A 13 9.96 12.83 -4.18
CA LEU A 13 9.37 11.64 -3.58
C LEU A 13 8.65 11.96 -2.27
N LEU A 14 9.29 12.70 -1.36
CA LEU A 14 8.70 13.06 -0.08
C LEU A 14 7.42 13.88 -0.23
N ASN A 15 7.44 14.88 -1.13
CA ASN A 15 6.26 15.70 -1.39
C ASN A 15 5.10 14.87 -1.93
N ASP A 16 5.38 13.94 -2.82
CA ASP A 16 4.35 13.07 -3.39
C ASP A 16 3.83 12.08 -2.36
N LEU A 17 4.70 11.43 -1.59
CA LEU A 17 4.30 10.49 -0.53
C LEU A 17 3.43 11.17 0.55
N ILE A 18 3.78 12.39 0.96
CA ILE A 18 3.02 13.12 2.00
C ILE A 18 1.61 13.49 1.53
N ARG A 19 1.41 13.69 0.23
CA ARG A 19 0.11 14.04 -0.36
C ARG A 19 -0.83 12.85 -0.52
N GLN A 20 -0.32 11.62 -0.43
CA GLN A 20 -1.15 10.45 -0.63
C GLN A 20 -2.15 10.28 0.51
N ALA A 21 -3.40 9.97 0.14
CA ALA A 21 -4.52 9.81 1.07
C ALA A 21 -4.80 8.34 1.42
N ASP A 22 -4.24 7.40 0.64
CA ASP A 22 -4.42 5.97 0.83
C ASP A 22 -3.14 5.16 0.54
N ALA A 23 -3.15 3.91 0.95
CA ALA A 23 -2.02 2.99 0.78
C ALA A 23 -1.68 2.77 -0.69
N ALA A 24 -2.68 2.64 -1.55
CA ALA A 24 -2.47 2.38 -2.98
C ALA A 24 -1.77 3.57 -3.68
N GLY A 25 -2.14 4.80 -3.33
CA GLY A 25 -1.47 6.01 -3.80
C GLY A 25 -0.02 6.08 -3.28
N LEU A 26 0.20 5.76 -2.01
CA LEU A 26 1.52 5.73 -1.40
C LEU A 26 2.46 4.72 -2.11
N GLU A 27 1.96 3.52 -2.39
CA GLU A 27 2.69 2.48 -3.13
C GLU A 27 2.97 2.88 -4.58
N ALA A 28 2.00 3.51 -5.25
CA ALA A 28 2.16 4.00 -6.60
C ALA A 28 3.24 5.08 -6.70
N SER A 29 3.16 6.09 -5.84
CA SER A 29 4.14 7.18 -5.77
C SER A 29 5.55 6.66 -5.47
N LEU A 30 5.69 5.73 -4.52
CA LEU A 30 6.99 5.12 -4.25
C LEU A 30 7.51 4.36 -5.47
N SER A 31 6.67 3.58 -6.15
CA SER A 31 7.06 2.79 -7.34
C SER A 31 7.56 3.67 -8.48
N GLU A 32 7.00 4.87 -8.63
CA GLU A 32 7.37 5.82 -9.68
C GLU A 32 8.73 6.48 -9.43
N HIS A 33 9.05 6.77 -8.17
CA HIS A 33 10.22 7.60 -7.83
C HIS A 33 11.41 6.81 -7.26
N ILE A 34 11.21 5.55 -6.88
CA ILE A 34 12.24 4.77 -6.16
C ILE A 34 13.53 4.60 -6.97
N ASP A 35 13.43 4.46 -8.30
CA ASP A 35 14.57 4.27 -9.19
C ASP A 35 15.55 5.45 -9.17
N ASN A 36 15.08 6.66 -8.87
CA ASN A 36 15.92 7.85 -8.77
C ASN A 36 16.83 7.80 -7.53
N LEU A 37 16.41 7.07 -6.49
CA LEU A 37 17.12 6.98 -5.21
C LEU A 37 17.94 5.69 -5.09
N ILE A 38 17.35 4.59 -5.52
CA ILE A 38 17.92 3.25 -5.45
C ILE A 38 17.58 2.54 -6.75
N PRO A 39 18.47 2.63 -7.76
CA PRO A 39 18.21 2.03 -9.05
C PRO A 39 17.79 0.57 -8.94
N ALA A 40 16.58 0.26 -9.39
CA ALA A 40 15.95 -1.05 -9.32
C ALA A 40 15.22 -1.35 -10.65
N ASP A 41 15.97 -1.66 -11.70
CA ASP A 41 15.49 -1.83 -13.08
C ASP A 41 14.39 -2.90 -13.27
N ARG A 42 14.01 -3.58 -12.19
CA ARG A 42 12.85 -4.46 -12.07
C ARG A 42 11.81 -3.94 -11.07
N GLY A 43 11.97 -2.70 -10.62
CA GLY A 43 11.00 -1.94 -9.83
C GLY A 43 10.73 -2.44 -8.42
N ALA A 44 9.73 -1.82 -7.80
CA ALA A 44 9.25 -2.14 -6.46
C ALA A 44 8.06 -3.10 -6.50
N ALA A 45 8.02 -4.03 -5.56
CA ALA A 45 6.90 -4.93 -5.34
C ALA A 45 6.43 -4.84 -3.89
N PHE A 46 5.12 -4.93 -3.68
CA PHE A 46 4.48 -4.84 -2.37
C PHE A 46 3.74 -6.13 -2.07
N PHE A 47 3.92 -6.64 -0.86
CA PHE A 47 3.28 -7.87 -0.41
C PHE A 47 2.71 -7.69 0.98
N GLU A 48 1.69 -8.49 1.28
CA GLU A 48 1.21 -8.77 2.64
C GLU A 48 1.57 -10.20 3.00
N TYR A 49 2.16 -10.41 4.16
CA TYR A 49 2.37 -11.73 4.69
C TYR A 49 1.33 -12.03 5.76
N SER A 50 0.44 -12.96 5.45
CA SER A 50 -0.61 -13.44 6.33
C SER A 50 -0.84 -14.93 6.07
N ASN A 51 -1.40 -15.65 7.03
CA ASN A 51 -1.72 -17.08 6.88
C ASN A 51 -0.55 -17.94 6.36
N ASN A 52 0.68 -17.62 6.79
CA ASN A 52 1.92 -18.32 6.43
C ASN A 52 2.31 -18.23 4.95
N ALA A 53 1.81 -17.25 4.22
CA ALA A 53 2.21 -17.00 2.82
C ALA A 53 2.26 -15.51 2.50
N PRO A 54 3.20 -15.06 1.66
CA PRO A 54 3.15 -13.74 1.08
C PRO A 54 2.07 -13.68 0.01
N HIS A 55 1.29 -12.60 0.03
CA HIS A 55 0.31 -12.24 -0.97
C HIS A 55 0.75 -10.96 -1.65
N CYS A 56 0.95 -10.98 -2.96
CA CYS A 56 1.34 -9.79 -3.72
C CYS A 56 0.15 -8.84 -3.86
N ILE A 57 0.34 -7.60 -3.40
CA ILE A 57 -0.65 -6.52 -3.55
C ILE A 57 -0.39 -5.75 -4.84
N ARG A 58 0.87 -5.41 -5.08
CA ARG A 58 1.30 -4.62 -6.23
C ARG A 58 2.63 -5.13 -6.78
N TRP A 59 2.72 -5.23 -8.10
CA TRP A 59 3.95 -5.49 -8.85
C TRP A 59 4.06 -4.51 -10.02
N PRO A 60 5.27 -4.20 -10.52
CA PRO A 60 5.41 -3.42 -11.73
C PRO A 60 4.59 -4.01 -12.90
N GLU A 61 4.13 -3.16 -13.81
CA GLU A 61 3.19 -3.51 -14.87
C GLU A 61 3.64 -4.74 -15.70
N TYR A 62 4.95 -4.83 -16.01
CA TYR A 62 5.50 -5.96 -16.78
C TYR A 62 5.31 -7.33 -16.10
N ALA A 63 5.16 -7.36 -14.80
CA ALA A 63 4.99 -8.56 -13.98
C ALA A 63 3.54 -8.74 -13.47
N ALA A 64 2.67 -7.75 -13.62
CA ALA A 64 1.31 -7.75 -13.07
C ALA A 64 0.49 -8.98 -13.48
N ARG A 65 0.70 -9.48 -14.70
CA ARG A 65 0.04 -10.71 -15.20
C ARG A 65 0.37 -11.98 -14.41
N LEU A 66 1.50 -11.99 -13.67
CA LEU A 66 1.94 -13.14 -12.88
C LEU A 66 1.52 -13.07 -11.41
N VAL A 67 0.87 -11.98 -10.99
CA VAL A 67 0.40 -11.82 -9.61
C VAL A 67 -0.57 -12.93 -9.20
N PRO A 68 -1.56 -13.35 -10.02
CA PRO A 68 -2.42 -14.48 -9.65
C PRO A 68 -1.65 -15.77 -9.40
N ASP A 69 -0.68 -16.10 -10.26
CA ASP A 69 0.15 -17.30 -10.12
C ASP A 69 1.06 -17.20 -8.90
N PHE A 70 1.63 -16.02 -8.62
CA PHE A 70 2.38 -15.78 -7.40
C PHE A 70 1.52 -16.07 -6.17
N ASN A 71 0.34 -15.49 -6.10
CA ASN A 71 -0.56 -15.62 -4.94
C ASN A 71 -1.08 -17.06 -4.77
N ALA A 72 -1.34 -17.75 -5.87
CA ALA A 72 -1.83 -19.13 -5.82
C ALA A 72 -0.73 -20.16 -5.44
N ARG A 73 0.48 -20.00 -5.98
CA ARG A 73 1.55 -21.01 -5.96
C ARG A 73 2.87 -20.49 -5.42
N TYR A 74 3.48 -19.50 -6.10
CA TYR A 74 4.89 -19.16 -5.90
C TYR A 74 5.17 -18.50 -4.55
N GLY A 75 4.24 -17.76 -3.99
CA GLY A 75 4.37 -17.20 -2.65
C GLY A 75 4.63 -18.27 -1.57
N LYS A 76 4.07 -19.46 -1.72
CA LYS A 76 4.21 -20.57 -0.77
C LYS A 76 5.56 -21.29 -0.87
N VAL A 77 6.18 -21.27 -2.03
CA VAL A 77 7.48 -21.94 -2.32
C VAL A 77 8.64 -20.95 -2.36
N CYS A 78 8.39 -19.67 -2.05
CA CYS A 78 9.43 -18.66 -1.95
C CYS A 78 10.41 -19.02 -0.82
N PRO A 79 11.71 -19.15 -1.10
CA PRO A 79 12.70 -19.56 -0.10
C PRO A 79 13.06 -18.41 0.88
N VAL A 80 12.52 -17.20 0.68
CA VAL A 80 12.82 -16.05 1.52
C VAL A 80 11.90 -16.06 2.74
N PRO A 81 12.45 -15.92 3.96
CA PRO A 81 11.65 -15.98 5.18
C PRO A 81 10.88 -14.66 5.42
N PHE A 82 9.77 -14.50 4.74
CA PHE A 82 8.89 -13.30 4.89
C PHE A 82 8.26 -13.17 6.28
N HIS A 83 8.23 -14.23 7.08
CA HIS A 83 7.57 -14.28 8.39
C HIS A 83 8.33 -13.54 9.51
N LEU A 84 9.54 -13.06 9.25
CA LEU A 84 10.41 -12.50 10.29
C LEU A 84 10.08 -11.06 10.73
N GLY A 85 8.96 -10.49 10.25
CA GLY A 85 8.48 -9.20 10.75
C GLY A 85 9.36 -8.01 10.32
N ASN A 86 9.55 -7.02 11.19
CA ASN A 86 10.31 -5.79 10.94
C ASN A 86 11.80 -6.06 10.66
N MET A 87 12.10 -6.75 9.58
CA MET A 87 13.46 -7.14 9.19
C MET A 87 13.81 -6.68 7.78
N MET A 88 15.08 -6.27 7.62
CA MET A 88 15.68 -6.11 6.30
C MET A 88 15.94 -7.49 5.69
N LEU A 89 15.43 -7.71 4.49
CA LEU A 89 15.62 -8.91 3.68
C LEU A 89 16.61 -8.63 2.55
N GLY A 90 17.76 -9.21 2.62
CA GLY A 90 18.76 -9.07 1.57
C GLY A 90 19.99 -8.25 1.94
N PRO A 91 20.89 -7.98 0.98
CA PRO A 91 20.70 -8.23 -0.45
C PRO A 91 20.69 -9.72 -0.79
N ILE A 92 19.75 -10.14 -1.63
CA ILE A 92 19.59 -11.51 -2.09
C ILE A 92 20.06 -11.58 -3.54
N SER A 93 20.97 -12.53 -3.84
CA SER A 93 21.25 -12.93 -5.21
C SER A 93 20.52 -14.23 -5.52
N TRP A 94 19.62 -14.19 -6.47
CA TRP A 94 18.84 -15.36 -6.85
C TRP A 94 19.68 -16.45 -7.53
N SER A 95 20.93 -16.14 -7.88
CA SER A 95 21.88 -17.16 -8.34
C SER A 95 22.15 -18.27 -7.31
N HIS A 96 21.96 -18.00 -6.02
CA HIS A 96 22.06 -19.01 -4.95
C HIS A 96 20.86 -19.96 -4.90
N TYR A 97 19.73 -19.57 -5.48
CA TYR A 97 18.46 -20.31 -5.47
C TYR A 97 18.08 -20.83 -6.87
N ARG A 98 19.04 -20.90 -7.81
CA ARG A 98 18.80 -21.19 -9.24
C ARG A 98 18.14 -22.52 -9.56
N HIS A 99 18.07 -23.44 -8.62
CA HIS A 99 17.44 -24.76 -8.79
C HIS A 99 16.09 -24.87 -8.08
N THR A 100 15.63 -23.80 -7.44
CA THR A 100 14.32 -23.80 -6.83
C THR A 100 13.23 -23.55 -7.89
N GLU A 101 12.05 -24.10 -7.66
CA GLU A 101 10.86 -23.82 -8.46
C GLU A 101 10.61 -22.31 -8.54
N TYR A 102 10.74 -21.60 -7.43
CA TYR A 102 10.58 -20.15 -7.35
C TYR A 102 11.52 -19.39 -8.32
N ASP A 103 12.81 -19.74 -8.35
CA ASP A 103 13.75 -19.08 -9.28
C ASP A 103 13.48 -19.49 -10.72
N THR A 104 13.21 -20.77 -10.98
CA THR A 104 13.08 -21.30 -12.34
C THR A 104 11.80 -20.82 -13.03
N ASP A 105 10.69 -20.89 -12.34
CA ASP A 105 9.37 -20.67 -12.95
C ASP A 105 8.85 -19.26 -12.74
N PHE A 106 9.42 -18.52 -11.76
CA PHE A 106 8.99 -17.17 -11.45
C PHE A 106 10.06 -16.10 -11.71
N ASN A 107 11.22 -16.16 -11.02
CA ASN A 107 12.23 -15.10 -11.17
C ASN A 107 12.90 -15.08 -12.55
N LYS A 108 13.20 -16.24 -13.15
CA LYS A 108 13.82 -16.28 -14.48
C LYS A 108 12.97 -15.68 -15.57
N PRO A 109 11.69 -16.01 -15.72
CA PRO A 109 10.82 -15.37 -16.71
C PRO A 109 10.69 -13.85 -16.52
N LEU A 110 10.81 -13.36 -15.29
CA LEU A 110 10.81 -11.93 -14.97
C LEU A 110 12.19 -11.29 -15.07
N HIS A 111 13.22 -12.06 -15.41
CA HIS A 111 14.62 -11.61 -15.44
C HIS A 111 15.11 -11.03 -14.10
N ILE A 112 14.50 -11.39 -12.97
CA ILE A 112 14.92 -10.96 -11.65
C ILE A 112 16.17 -11.74 -11.24
N GLY A 113 17.25 -11.02 -10.90
CA GLY A 113 18.53 -11.59 -10.49
C GLY A 113 18.91 -11.24 -9.07
N HIS A 114 18.45 -10.10 -8.58
CA HIS A 114 18.76 -9.60 -7.25
C HIS A 114 17.52 -8.95 -6.63
N SER A 115 17.35 -9.15 -5.34
CA SER A 115 16.29 -8.53 -4.56
C SER A 115 16.82 -8.03 -3.22
N MET A 116 16.17 -7.03 -2.67
CA MET A 116 16.23 -6.68 -1.25
C MET A 116 14.85 -6.26 -0.80
N GLY A 117 14.55 -6.40 0.47
CA GLY A 117 13.23 -6.08 1.00
C GLY A 117 13.27 -5.61 2.44
N CYS A 118 12.18 -5.03 2.88
CA CYS A 118 11.92 -4.71 4.28
C CYS A 118 10.49 -5.06 4.63
N GLY A 119 10.33 -5.77 5.75
CA GLY A 119 9.03 -6.02 6.35
C GLY A 119 8.74 -5.00 7.46
N PHE A 120 7.49 -4.56 7.58
CA PHE A 120 6.99 -3.74 8.68
C PHE A 120 5.59 -4.19 9.08
N ARG A 121 5.25 -4.00 10.37
CA ARG A 121 3.92 -4.32 10.90
C ARG A 121 3.16 -3.05 11.21
N LEU A 122 1.88 -3.04 10.94
CA LEU A 122 0.97 -2.04 11.46
C LEU A 122 0.56 -2.38 12.89
N MET A 123 0.37 -1.36 13.75
CA MET A 123 0.23 -1.54 15.21
C MET A 123 -0.95 -2.46 15.64
N HIS A 124 -1.93 -2.67 14.77
CA HIS A 124 -3.15 -3.39 15.09
C HIS A 124 -3.45 -4.59 14.17
N GLU A 125 -2.47 -5.03 13.38
CA GLU A 125 -2.66 -6.10 12.41
C GLU A 125 -1.67 -7.25 12.61
N ASN A 126 -2.16 -8.47 12.44
CA ASN A 126 -1.30 -9.66 12.35
C ASN A 126 -0.73 -9.86 10.93
N VAL A 127 -0.60 -8.77 10.18
CA VAL A 127 -0.10 -8.76 8.82
C VAL A 127 1.25 -8.08 8.79
N VAL A 128 2.20 -8.66 8.09
CA VAL A 128 3.48 -8.02 7.78
C VAL A 128 3.39 -7.47 6.36
N HIS A 129 3.53 -6.17 6.22
CA HIS A 129 3.67 -5.53 4.92
C HIS A 129 5.13 -5.61 4.49
N ILE A 130 5.38 -5.90 3.23
CA ILE A 130 6.72 -6.07 2.69
C ILE A 130 6.86 -5.20 1.45
N LEU A 131 7.89 -4.35 1.47
CA LEU A 131 8.37 -3.66 0.29
C LEU A 131 9.63 -4.37 -0.19
N ALA A 132 9.66 -4.75 -1.47
CA ALA A 132 10.82 -5.36 -2.11
C ALA A 132 11.25 -4.56 -3.33
N LEU A 133 12.56 -4.42 -3.52
CA LEU A 133 13.17 -3.88 -4.75
C LEU A 133 13.87 -4.99 -5.51
N ASN A 134 13.78 -4.93 -6.83
CA ASN A 134 14.29 -5.96 -7.71
C ASN A 134 15.22 -5.38 -8.78
N ARG A 135 16.31 -6.10 -9.06
CA ARG A 135 17.25 -5.84 -10.18
C ARG A 135 17.32 -7.04 -11.11
N SER A 136 17.60 -6.73 -12.37
CA SER A 136 17.78 -7.75 -13.39
C SER A 136 19.02 -8.63 -13.12
N ARG A 137 19.08 -9.76 -13.79
CA ARG A 137 20.28 -10.67 -13.76
C ARG A 137 21.51 -10.03 -14.38
N ALA A 138 21.33 -9.04 -15.27
CA ALA A 138 22.43 -8.32 -15.90
C ALA A 138 22.96 -7.17 -15.03
N SER A 139 22.21 -6.75 -14.05
CA SER A 139 22.58 -5.65 -13.16
C SER A 139 23.50 -6.15 -12.03
N LYS A 140 24.28 -5.21 -11.45
CA LYS A 140 25.02 -5.49 -10.21
C LYS A 140 24.03 -5.69 -9.06
N GLY A 141 24.37 -6.58 -8.12
CA GLY A 141 23.63 -6.76 -6.87
C GLY A 141 23.55 -5.48 -6.06
N PHE A 142 22.65 -5.45 -5.09
CA PHE A 142 22.51 -4.31 -4.17
C PHE A 142 23.73 -4.20 -3.25
N SER A 143 24.23 -2.98 -3.10
CA SER A 143 25.37 -2.64 -2.26
C SER A 143 24.94 -2.38 -0.82
N GLN A 144 25.91 -2.29 0.11
CA GLN A 144 25.66 -1.84 1.49
C GLN A 144 25.13 -0.40 1.56
N ARG A 145 25.45 0.44 0.59
CA ARG A 145 24.89 1.79 0.47
C ARG A 145 23.42 1.73 0.10
N ASP A 146 23.06 0.92 -0.91
CA ASP A 146 21.66 0.71 -1.30
C ASP A 146 20.83 0.21 -0.11
N MET A 147 21.37 -0.74 0.68
CA MET A 147 20.73 -1.26 1.87
C MET A 147 20.48 -0.18 2.93
N ARG A 148 21.45 0.70 3.20
CA ARG A 148 21.28 1.80 4.16
C ARG A 148 20.21 2.81 3.70
N ASN A 149 20.27 3.20 2.43
CA ASN A 149 19.29 4.13 1.84
C ASN A 149 17.88 3.52 1.88
N PHE A 150 17.77 2.25 1.53
CA PHE A 150 16.50 1.53 1.55
C PHE A 150 15.92 1.41 2.96
N ASN A 151 16.73 1.13 3.97
CA ASN A 151 16.27 1.08 5.36
C ASN A 151 15.74 2.43 5.87
N GLN A 152 16.35 3.53 5.48
CA GLN A 152 15.86 4.88 5.83
C GLN A 152 14.53 5.19 5.12
N LEU A 153 14.44 4.86 3.83
CA LEU A 153 13.23 5.05 3.04
C LEU A 153 12.05 4.21 3.56
N THR A 154 12.31 2.95 3.89
CA THR A 154 11.26 2.05 4.40
C THR A 154 10.76 2.48 5.78
N GLY A 155 11.61 3.04 6.62
CA GLY A 155 11.19 3.62 7.90
C GLY A 155 10.22 4.78 7.72
N LEU A 156 10.51 5.67 6.77
CA LEU A 156 9.61 6.77 6.43
C LEU A 156 8.30 6.26 5.78
N PHE A 157 8.42 5.33 4.83
CA PHE A 157 7.26 4.73 4.17
C PHE A 157 6.33 4.06 5.18
N ALA A 158 6.88 3.28 6.10
CA ALA A 158 6.12 2.64 7.18
C ALA A 158 5.40 3.67 8.06
N ALA A 159 6.07 4.79 8.42
CA ALA A 159 5.45 5.85 9.21
C ALA A 159 4.27 6.52 8.48
N LEU A 160 4.41 6.78 7.17
CA LEU A 160 3.32 7.32 6.34
C LEU A 160 2.17 6.32 6.18
N TYR A 161 2.49 5.05 5.95
CA TYR A 161 1.52 3.97 5.85
C TYR A 161 0.71 3.85 7.15
N HIS A 162 1.40 3.85 8.31
CA HIS A 162 0.76 3.89 9.63
C HIS A 162 -0.17 5.08 9.80
N ARG A 163 0.26 6.27 9.39
CA ARG A 163 -0.57 7.48 9.47
C ARG A 163 -1.86 7.31 8.67
N ILE A 164 -1.75 6.84 7.43
CA ILE A 164 -2.91 6.64 6.55
C ILE A 164 -3.89 5.63 7.15
N GLU A 165 -3.40 4.48 7.61
CA GLU A 165 -4.22 3.43 8.19
C GLU A 165 -4.88 3.88 9.50
N ASN A 166 -4.14 4.54 10.38
CA ASN A 166 -4.70 5.05 11.64
C ASN A 166 -5.78 6.11 11.38
N THR A 167 -5.57 7.00 10.40
CA THR A 167 -6.57 7.99 10.01
C THR A 167 -7.83 7.31 9.46
N ALA A 168 -7.67 6.31 8.61
CA ALA A 168 -8.78 5.55 8.04
C ALA A 168 -9.60 4.85 9.13
N LYS A 169 -8.94 4.18 10.07
CA LYS A 169 -9.59 3.52 11.21
C LYS A 169 -10.29 4.51 12.16
N CYS A 170 -9.66 5.65 12.41
CA CYS A 170 -10.26 6.71 13.22
C CYS A 170 -11.56 7.20 12.59
N ILE A 171 -11.55 7.52 11.30
CA ILE A 171 -12.75 7.95 10.55
C ILE A 171 -13.83 6.85 10.59
N GLU A 172 -13.47 5.59 10.37
CA GLU A 172 -14.41 4.48 10.40
C GLU A 172 -15.09 4.35 11.76
N ASN A 173 -14.32 4.41 12.85
CA ASN A 173 -14.86 4.36 14.21
C ASN A 173 -15.79 5.53 14.51
N GLN A 174 -15.41 6.73 14.13
CA GLN A 174 -16.25 7.93 14.30
C GLN A 174 -17.57 7.82 13.50
N ILE A 175 -17.52 7.29 12.26
CA ILE A 175 -18.74 7.02 11.48
C ILE A 175 -19.63 6.00 12.21
N ARG A 176 -19.06 4.93 12.77
CA ARG A 176 -19.80 3.92 13.54
C ARG A 176 -20.47 4.54 14.77
N GLU A 177 -19.76 5.36 15.52
CA GLU A 177 -20.30 6.04 16.70
C GLU A 177 -21.47 6.96 16.32
N VAL A 178 -21.32 7.80 15.27
CA VAL A 178 -22.41 8.66 14.80
C VAL A 178 -23.59 7.84 14.31
N ASN A 179 -23.34 6.77 13.56
CA ASN A 179 -24.36 5.89 12.98
C ASN A 179 -25.17 5.15 14.06
N MET A 180 -24.63 5.00 15.27
CA MET A 180 -25.30 4.35 16.40
C MET A 180 -26.01 5.33 17.35
N ARG A 181 -25.96 6.64 17.09
CA ARG A 181 -26.62 7.64 17.95
C ARG A 181 -28.13 7.48 17.91
N PRO A 182 -28.82 7.66 19.06
CA PRO A 182 -30.28 7.66 19.10
C PRO A 182 -30.86 8.68 18.12
N GLY A 183 -31.84 8.27 17.33
CA GLY A 183 -32.52 9.13 16.35
C GLY A 183 -31.87 9.19 14.98
N MET A 184 -30.70 8.57 14.76
CA MET A 184 -30.10 8.44 13.45
C MET A 184 -30.67 7.22 12.69
N ILE A 185 -30.83 7.37 11.38
CA ILE A 185 -31.22 6.26 10.49
C ILE A 185 -29.96 5.48 10.12
N PRO A 186 -29.85 4.20 10.45
CA PRO A 186 -28.63 3.43 10.18
C PRO A 186 -28.26 3.41 8.68
N LEU A 187 -26.97 3.58 8.39
CA LEU A 187 -26.44 3.38 7.05
C LEU A 187 -26.47 1.89 6.68
N SER A 188 -26.87 1.59 5.46
CA SER A 188 -26.63 0.25 4.90
C SER A 188 -25.12 0.00 4.72
N PRO A 189 -24.68 -1.26 4.59
CA PRO A 189 -23.25 -1.56 4.35
C PRO A 189 -22.66 -0.74 3.20
N ARG A 190 -23.39 -0.58 2.11
CA ARG A 190 -22.95 0.18 0.93
C ARG A 190 -22.87 1.68 1.17
N GLU A 191 -23.82 2.24 1.90
CA GLU A 191 -23.80 3.65 2.29
C GLU A 191 -22.66 3.93 3.29
N PHE A 192 -22.36 2.99 4.17
CA PHE A 192 -21.24 3.07 5.10
C PHE A 192 -19.89 3.12 4.37
N GLU A 193 -19.66 2.22 3.39
CA GLU A 193 -18.47 2.25 2.53
C GLU A 193 -18.31 3.59 1.82
N ILE A 194 -19.40 4.10 1.24
CA ILE A 194 -19.40 5.39 0.53
C ILE A 194 -19.14 6.54 1.51
N CYS A 195 -19.71 6.50 2.72
CA CYS A 195 -19.46 7.49 3.77
C CYS A 195 -17.97 7.57 4.12
N ILE A 196 -17.29 6.44 4.30
CA ILE A 196 -15.85 6.39 4.53
C ILE A 196 -15.11 7.07 3.39
N LEU A 197 -15.39 6.71 2.14
CA LEU A 197 -14.71 7.27 0.96
C LEU A 197 -14.99 8.77 0.78
N LEU A 198 -16.18 9.23 1.12
CA LEU A 198 -16.48 10.66 1.19
C LEU A 198 -15.63 11.37 2.25
N CYS A 199 -15.49 10.81 3.44
CA CYS A 199 -14.65 11.38 4.50
C CYS A 199 -13.15 11.37 4.14
N ARG A 200 -12.73 10.45 3.27
CA ARG A 200 -11.36 10.39 2.71
C ARG A 200 -11.15 11.30 1.49
N HIS A 201 -12.04 12.23 1.24
CA HIS A 201 -11.97 13.17 0.11
C HIS A 201 -11.98 12.55 -1.30
N CYS A 202 -12.40 11.31 -1.48
CA CYS A 202 -12.54 10.70 -2.81
C CYS A 202 -13.64 11.40 -3.63
N SER A 203 -13.39 11.67 -4.89
CA SER A 203 -14.41 12.18 -5.82
C SER A 203 -15.43 11.08 -6.18
N ALA A 204 -16.59 11.46 -6.71
CA ALA A 204 -17.59 10.49 -7.16
C ALA A 204 -17.05 9.51 -8.22
N ARG A 205 -16.10 9.94 -9.06
CA ARG A 205 -15.45 9.07 -10.06
C ARG A 205 -14.50 8.05 -9.41
N GLU A 206 -13.72 8.47 -8.42
CA GLU A 206 -12.82 7.59 -7.68
C GLU A 206 -13.62 6.55 -6.87
N ILE A 207 -14.68 6.98 -6.19
CA ILE A 207 -15.60 6.09 -5.48
C ILE A 207 -16.23 5.09 -6.44
N ALA A 208 -16.70 5.54 -7.60
CA ALA A 208 -17.29 4.69 -8.63
C ALA A 208 -16.30 3.61 -9.11
N LYS A 209 -15.05 4.02 -9.38
CA LYS A 209 -13.97 3.12 -9.80
C LYS A 209 -13.63 2.11 -8.70
N SER A 210 -13.47 2.56 -7.46
CA SER A 210 -13.13 1.70 -6.31
C SER A 210 -14.21 0.66 -6.02
N LEU A 211 -15.48 1.05 -6.17
CA LEU A 211 -16.62 0.20 -5.81
C LEU A 211 -17.24 -0.56 -6.98
N GLY A 212 -16.73 -0.40 -8.21
CA GLY A 212 -17.23 -1.07 -9.41
C GLY A 212 -18.66 -0.66 -9.80
N ILE A 213 -19.05 0.59 -9.56
CA ILE A 213 -20.41 1.12 -9.87
C ILE A 213 -20.33 2.39 -10.72
N SER A 214 -21.48 2.87 -11.23
CA SER A 214 -21.52 4.11 -12.00
C SER A 214 -21.39 5.35 -11.10
N PRO A 215 -20.81 6.49 -11.57
CA PRO A 215 -20.81 7.74 -10.82
C PRO A 215 -22.22 8.21 -10.41
N ARG A 216 -23.22 8.03 -11.28
CA ARG A 216 -24.62 8.33 -10.99
C ARG A 216 -25.17 7.49 -9.82
N THR A 217 -24.73 6.24 -9.71
CA THR A 217 -25.10 5.38 -8.57
C THR A 217 -24.45 5.90 -7.28
N VAL A 218 -23.20 6.35 -7.37
CA VAL A 218 -22.50 6.99 -6.22
C VAL A 218 -23.25 8.22 -5.75
N GLU A 219 -23.60 9.13 -6.66
CA GLU A 219 -24.36 10.36 -6.33
C GLU A 219 -25.67 10.06 -5.58
N ARG A 220 -26.39 9.04 -6.05
CA ARG A 220 -27.62 8.59 -5.37
C ARG A 220 -27.34 8.10 -3.94
N HIS A 221 -26.30 7.30 -3.75
CA HIS A 221 -25.91 6.86 -2.41
C HIS A 221 -25.42 8.01 -1.53
N CYS A 222 -24.70 8.99 -2.09
CA CYS A 222 -24.31 10.21 -1.35
C CYS A 222 -25.53 10.96 -0.81
N MET A 223 -26.58 11.13 -1.62
CA MET A 223 -27.83 11.76 -1.15
C MET A 223 -28.46 10.97 0.00
N HIS A 224 -28.48 9.63 -0.07
CA HIS A 224 -29.00 8.79 1.02
C HIS A 224 -28.13 8.90 2.28
N VAL A 225 -26.80 8.94 2.15
CA VAL A 225 -25.89 9.16 3.28
C VAL A 225 -26.18 10.51 3.94
N TYR A 226 -26.25 11.60 3.16
CA TYR A 226 -26.54 12.93 3.70
C TYR A 226 -27.89 12.98 4.39
N TYR A 227 -28.92 12.41 3.79
CA TYR A 227 -30.24 12.33 4.41
C TYR A 227 -30.23 11.59 5.75
N LYS A 228 -29.61 10.39 5.79
CA LYS A 228 -29.57 9.55 6.98
C LYS A 228 -28.70 10.14 8.10
N MET A 229 -27.62 10.84 7.72
CA MET A 229 -26.73 11.54 8.65
C MET A 229 -27.24 12.95 9.04
N ASN A 230 -28.43 13.34 8.53
CA ASN A 230 -29.03 14.64 8.76
C ASN A 230 -28.09 15.82 8.44
N VAL A 231 -27.43 15.75 7.29
CA VAL A 231 -26.52 16.77 6.74
C VAL A 231 -26.89 17.09 5.30
N SER A 232 -26.52 18.27 4.81
CA SER A 232 -26.88 18.73 3.46
C SER A 232 -25.77 18.53 2.42
N ASN A 233 -24.54 18.36 2.86
CA ASN A 233 -23.38 18.29 1.98
C ASN A 233 -22.19 17.59 2.65
N ARG A 234 -21.13 17.39 1.86
CA ARG A 234 -19.91 16.73 2.31
C ARG A 234 -19.20 17.45 3.46
N ASN A 235 -19.17 18.79 3.43
CA ASN A 235 -18.48 19.55 4.48
C ASN A 235 -19.19 19.40 5.82
N GLU A 236 -20.52 19.40 5.82
CA GLU A 236 -21.30 19.14 7.03
C GLU A 236 -21.13 17.71 7.52
N LEU A 237 -21.04 16.72 6.60
CA LEU A 237 -20.74 15.34 6.96
C LEU A 237 -19.37 15.24 7.64
N LEU A 238 -18.35 15.85 7.07
CA LEU A 238 -16.99 15.87 7.65
C LEU A 238 -16.99 16.50 9.05
N ASN A 239 -17.66 17.64 9.20
CA ASN A 239 -17.75 18.32 10.49
C ASN A 239 -18.48 17.44 11.54
N LEU A 240 -19.56 16.77 11.15
CA LEU A 240 -20.29 15.85 12.03
C LEU A 240 -19.42 14.70 12.51
N ILE A 241 -18.66 14.08 11.59
CA ILE A 241 -17.78 12.94 11.92
C ILE A 241 -16.60 13.40 12.78
N LEU A 242 -15.90 14.48 12.39
CA LEU A 242 -14.72 14.97 13.11
C LEU A 242 -15.04 15.54 14.50
N SER A 243 -16.20 16.14 14.69
CA SER A 243 -16.64 16.64 16.00
C SER A 243 -17.04 15.55 16.99
N SER A 244 -17.13 14.30 16.55
CA SER A 244 -17.55 13.16 17.37
C SER A 244 -16.41 12.55 18.19
N GLY A 245 -15.18 12.91 17.89
CA GLY A 245 -13.96 12.40 18.55
C GLY A 245 -13.39 13.33 19.63
N SER A 246 -14.17 14.32 20.10
CA SER A 246 -13.74 15.28 21.13
C SER A 246 -14.34 14.96 22.48
#